data_7664dc983c911c64f5d05e419f2b0f97
#
_entry.id   7664dc983c911c64f5d05e419f2b0f97
#
_cell.length_a   1.000
_cell.length_b   1.000
_cell.length_c   1.000
_cell.angle_alpha   90.00
_cell.angle_beta   90.00
_cell.angle_gamma   90.00
#
_symmetry.space_group_name_H-M   'P 1'
#
loop_
_entity.id
_entity.type
_entity.pdbx_description
1 polymer ?
#
loop_
_entity_poly.entity_id
_entity_poly.type
_entity_poly.pdbx_seq_one_letter_code
_entity_poly.pdbx_strand_id
1 'polypeptide(L)'
;MVLAAFLAKYLGLDKGVSAVMFTTLVATIIIDLPLPLNKIVPLAMVGFIMTLLAFVSSSLALSSLPIFLFFTVIWAFFSLSLYIFGETTGTMGFMIFTCYFISVLLVNTTASPLEWGLYIILAYLVASILFIPKLIHRRDDLLYMVASPFDPETSLEKTLSIRQALSGILLSPRDYELFRIGTYLNGFMGYAELVSSRLSGNLGEIFQRFLETTNTSSKKVAHSITTRQEGIDLSPLDQTMVELQETGPLEEGSRDAVLDVARSMKSLLTRANKLLAEEETSSLKKSIRAPRRSLQEVLKANFNLNNMYIRHALRFTLAMTLGLVVVYLTHERSAIWITMGILIIIKPDVTSTVNNMISRVSFNFIAIILAIILGFIFPHQILVWIAFIMLFFFRAFYPNYMSLSIMAITIFVVLLWPTGTVFGNAVARLIDISIGAVLALFCAYLIFPSRMAINLPEQIARTIRTNREYLETVIPSEGMVYQHEKAVQQFRKYMLEEKNLESAIKKVNDTFKDVEDDVLFYKDMEAVNKKLTADISALATLMESGESWPDLSTFKEQLMDVLAHMALSVDKNVVLPPTKIKTSHSKGEGLTPDLEMYLDWITSDVELIQEEVELGHRTGIWKRYRDLS
;
A
#
# COMPACT_ATOMS: atom_id res chain seq x y z
N MET A 1 0.65 25.78 -7.29
CA MET A 1 0.37 26.01 -8.71
C MET A 1 0.02 27.46 -9.03
N VAL A 2 -1.02 28.07 -8.45
CA VAL A 2 -1.41 29.47 -8.71
C VAL A 2 -0.28 30.46 -8.37
N LEU A 3 0.34 30.33 -7.21
CA LEU A 3 1.50 31.14 -6.83
C LEU A 3 2.67 30.98 -7.82
N ALA A 4 2.92 29.75 -8.24
CA ALA A 4 3.97 29.44 -9.20
C ALA A 4 3.69 30.08 -10.59
N ALA A 5 2.44 30.02 -11.05
CA ALA A 5 2.00 30.68 -12.27
C ALA A 5 2.14 32.19 -12.19
N PHE A 6 1.73 32.78 -11.08
CA PHE A 6 1.85 34.24 -10.84
C PHE A 6 3.31 34.67 -10.84
N LEU A 7 4.19 33.96 -10.13
CA LEU A 7 5.62 34.26 -10.10
C LEU A 7 6.28 34.10 -11.48
N ALA A 8 5.94 33.04 -12.21
CA ALA A 8 6.45 32.86 -13.57
C ALA A 8 6.06 34.00 -14.47
N LYS A 9 4.82 34.44 -14.41
CA LYS A 9 4.35 35.62 -15.19
C LYS A 9 5.03 36.91 -14.75
N TYR A 10 5.17 37.13 -13.45
CA TYR A 10 5.84 38.31 -12.90
C TYR A 10 7.31 38.39 -13.32
N LEU A 11 7.99 37.26 -13.46
CA LEU A 11 9.38 37.15 -13.92
C LEU A 11 9.52 37.19 -15.46
N GLY A 12 8.44 37.41 -16.19
CA GLY A 12 8.46 37.46 -17.65
C GLY A 12 8.63 36.08 -18.32
N LEU A 13 8.36 35.01 -17.60
CA LEU A 13 8.46 33.64 -18.09
C LEU A 13 7.14 33.13 -18.67
N ASP A 14 6.44 33.96 -19.44
CA ASP A 14 5.08 33.69 -19.93
C ASP A 14 4.96 32.39 -20.72
N LYS A 15 5.99 32.03 -21.48
CA LYS A 15 6.01 30.76 -22.25
C LYS A 15 6.07 29.51 -21.39
N GLY A 16 6.59 29.63 -20.19
CA GLY A 16 6.82 28.49 -19.25
C GLY A 16 5.81 28.37 -18.14
N VAL A 17 4.77 29.19 -18.05
CA VAL A 17 3.82 29.22 -16.94
C VAL A 17 3.19 27.85 -16.70
N SER A 18 2.74 27.17 -17.74
CA SER A 18 2.15 25.82 -17.63
C SER A 18 3.16 24.78 -17.18
N ALA A 19 4.41 24.84 -17.67
CA ALA A 19 5.48 23.94 -17.23
C ALA A 19 5.82 24.15 -15.75
N VAL A 20 5.93 25.40 -15.30
CA VAL A 20 6.15 25.73 -13.89
C VAL A 20 5.01 25.21 -13.02
N MET A 21 3.76 25.38 -13.44
CA MET A 21 2.58 24.87 -12.71
C MET A 21 2.62 23.35 -12.54
N PHE A 22 2.85 22.60 -13.61
CA PHE A 22 2.87 21.15 -13.57
C PHE A 22 4.07 20.61 -12.78
N THR A 23 5.25 21.19 -12.98
CA THR A 23 6.43 20.80 -12.21
C THR A 23 6.25 21.09 -10.73
N THR A 24 5.62 22.22 -10.37
CA THR A 24 5.27 22.50 -8.97
C THR A 24 4.31 21.47 -8.40
N LEU A 25 3.33 20.99 -9.17
CA LEU A 25 2.44 19.91 -8.75
C LEU A 25 3.22 18.64 -8.44
N VAL A 26 4.12 18.23 -9.34
CA VAL A 26 4.95 17.03 -9.14
C VAL A 26 5.86 17.19 -7.92
N ALA A 27 6.53 18.32 -7.78
CA ALA A 27 7.39 18.62 -6.65
C ALA A 27 6.62 18.57 -5.31
N THR A 28 5.40 19.13 -5.27
CA THR A 28 4.55 19.08 -4.07
C THR A 28 4.10 17.65 -3.72
N ILE A 29 3.80 16.81 -4.70
CA ILE A 29 3.47 15.39 -4.46
C ILE A 29 4.66 14.65 -3.85
N ILE A 30 5.88 14.87 -4.35
CA ILE A 30 7.10 14.27 -3.79
C ILE A 30 7.32 14.74 -2.34
N ILE A 31 7.11 16.02 -2.08
CA ILE A 31 7.28 16.62 -0.76
C ILE A 31 6.22 16.13 0.23
N ASP A 32 5.00 15.84 -0.24
CA ASP A 32 3.90 15.35 0.58
C ASP A 32 3.98 13.87 0.94
N LEU A 33 4.95 13.13 0.41
CA LEU A 33 5.16 11.75 0.82
C LEU A 33 5.44 11.66 2.33
N PRO A 34 4.83 10.70 3.04
CA PRO A 34 5.02 10.51 4.48
C PRO A 34 6.40 9.88 4.76
N LEU A 35 7.47 10.56 4.37
CA LEU A 35 8.84 10.10 4.53
C LEU A 35 9.63 11.08 5.41
N PRO A 36 10.58 10.60 6.19
CA PRO A 36 11.46 11.46 7.00
C PRO A 36 12.37 12.33 6.13
N LEU A 37 12.86 13.44 6.70
CA LEU A 37 13.67 14.43 6.00
C LEU A 37 14.90 13.85 5.30
N ASN A 38 15.62 12.94 5.98
CA ASN A 38 16.80 12.30 5.43
C ASN A 38 16.54 11.42 4.20
N LYS A 39 15.28 11.06 3.96
CA LYS A 39 14.84 10.32 2.76
C LYS A 39 14.16 11.24 1.74
N ILE A 40 13.39 12.22 2.19
CA ILE A 40 12.65 13.13 1.29
C ILE A 40 13.59 14.06 0.54
N VAL A 41 14.65 14.60 1.19
CA VAL A 41 15.57 15.52 0.52
C VAL A 41 16.31 14.83 -0.64
N PRO A 42 16.98 13.67 -0.45
CA PRO A 42 17.56 12.95 -1.59
C PRO A 42 16.55 12.57 -2.66
N LEU A 43 15.34 12.19 -2.27
CA LEU A 43 14.26 11.82 -3.18
C LEU A 43 13.81 13.03 -4.02
N ALA A 44 13.65 14.20 -3.39
CA ALA A 44 13.32 15.44 -4.08
C ALA A 44 14.45 15.88 -5.03
N MET A 45 15.72 15.69 -4.65
CA MET A 45 16.86 15.95 -5.54
C MET A 45 16.87 15.04 -6.76
N VAL A 46 16.63 13.73 -6.57
CA VAL A 46 16.49 12.78 -7.69
C VAL A 46 15.30 13.17 -8.56
N GLY A 47 14.15 13.49 -7.97
CA GLY A 47 12.98 13.98 -8.70
C GLY A 47 13.26 15.24 -9.52
N PHE A 48 13.99 16.20 -8.95
CA PHE A 48 14.42 17.41 -9.64
C PHE A 48 15.29 17.08 -10.87
N ILE A 49 16.35 16.28 -10.68
CA ILE A 49 17.26 15.90 -11.77
C ILE A 49 16.51 15.15 -12.87
N MET A 50 15.67 14.20 -12.52
CA MET A 50 14.90 13.42 -13.49
C MET A 50 13.87 14.28 -14.23
N THR A 51 13.21 15.21 -13.53
CA THR A 51 12.30 16.18 -14.17
C THR A 51 13.04 17.07 -15.16
N LEU A 52 14.22 17.57 -14.78
CA LEU A 52 15.08 18.36 -15.66
C LEU A 52 15.47 17.58 -16.92
N LEU A 53 15.93 16.33 -16.75
CA LEU A 53 16.27 15.45 -17.88
C LEU A 53 15.05 15.16 -18.77
N ALA A 54 13.86 14.96 -18.18
CA ALA A 54 12.62 14.76 -18.92
C ALA A 54 12.28 15.95 -19.81
N PHE A 55 12.39 17.17 -19.29
CA PHE A 55 12.11 18.40 -20.07
C PHE A 55 13.17 18.66 -21.15
N VAL A 56 14.45 18.49 -20.83
CA VAL A 56 15.54 18.67 -21.82
C VAL A 56 15.39 17.63 -22.94
N SER A 57 15.14 16.37 -22.59
CA SER A 57 14.96 15.32 -23.61
C SER A 57 13.70 15.53 -24.45
N SER A 58 12.61 16.11 -23.89
CA SER A 58 11.41 16.43 -24.66
C SER A 58 11.66 17.52 -25.71
N SER A 59 12.47 18.53 -25.40
CA SER A 59 12.84 19.57 -26.37
C SER A 59 13.69 19.01 -27.52
N LEU A 60 14.58 18.05 -27.22
CA LEU A 60 15.36 17.33 -28.23
C LEU A 60 14.50 16.37 -29.06
N ALA A 61 13.53 15.73 -28.42
CA ALA A 61 12.63 14.77 -29.06
C ALA A 61 11.85 15.38 -30.24
N LEU A 62 11.46 16.63 -30.16
CA LEU A 62 10.68 17.29 -31.20
C LEU A 62 11.48 17.65 -32.46
N SER A 63 12.79 17.40 -32.47
CA SER A 63 13.65 17.69 -33.66
C SER A 63 13.39 16.74 -34.84
N SER A 64 13.03 15.47 -34.58
CA SER A 64 12.70 14.51 -35.64
C SER A 64 11.93 13.30 -35.08
N LEU A 65 11.14 12.65 -35.95
CA LEU A 65 10.34 11.48 -35.56
C LEU A 65 11.18 10.35 -34.95
N PRO A 66 12.35 9.95 -35.48
CA PRO A 66 13.16 8.90 -34.86
C PRO A 66 13.65 9.26 -33.45
N ILE A 67 14.06 10.51 -33.24
CA ILE A 67 14.51 10.99 -31.94
C ILE A 67 13.32 11.06 -30.97
N PHE A 68 12.16 11.48 -31.45
CA PHE A 68 10.92 11.48 -30.68
C PHE A 68 10.55 10.07 -30.20
N LEU A 69 10.56 9.08 -31.08
CA LEU A 69 10.29 7.69 -30.73
C LEU A 69 11.30 7.16 -29.71
N PHE A 70 12.58 7.42 -29.92
CA PHE A 70 13.65 7.00 -29.02
C PHE A 70 13.43 7.50 -27.59
N PHE A 71 13.24 8.80 -27.39
CA PHE A 71 13.03 9.35 -26.07
C PHE A 71 11.70 8.91 -25.45
N THR A 72 10.64 8.83 -26.24
CA THR A 72 9.32 8.39 -25.73
C THR A 72 9.38 6.96 -25.22
N VAL A 73 9.99 6.04 -25.97
CA VAL A 73 10.15 4.63 -25.57
C VAL A 73 10.99 4.53 -24.29
N ILE A 74 12.13 5.22 -24.24
CA ILE A 74 13.01 5.20 -23.06
C ILE A 74 12.28 5.73 -21.83
N TRP A 75 11.68 6.91 -21.91
CA TRP A 75 11.01 7.51 -20.75
C TRP A 75 9.80 6.71 -20.30
N ALA A 76 8.96 6.23 -21.20
CA ALA A 76 7.81 5.42 -20.84
C ALA A 76 8.23 4.11 -20.18
N PHE A 77 9.18 3.38 -20.76
CA PHE A 77 9.64 2.11 -20.22
C PHE A 77 10.40 2.27 -18.90
N PHE A 78 11.39 3.18 -18.84
CA PHE A 78 12.18 3.43 -17.64
C PHE A 78 11.28 3.84 -16.47
N SER A 79 10.40 4.82 -16.68
CA SER A 79 9.56 5.38 -15.62
C SER A 79 8.63 4.32 -15.01
N LEU A 80 7.99 3.49 -15.83
CA LEU A 80 7.10 2.44 -15.34
C LEU A 80 7.85 1.23 -14.78
N SER A 81 9.06 0.95 -15.27
CA SER A 81 9.91 -0.10 -14.70
C SER A 81 10.32 0.19 -13.25
N LEU A 82 10.27 1.43 -12.80
CA LEU A 82 10.56 1.81 -11.42
C LEU A 82 9.59 1.19 -10.39
N TYR A 83 8.45 0.68 -10.82
CA TYR A 83 7.55 -0.10 -9.95
C TYR A 83 8.19 -1.38 -9.39
N ILE A 84 9.23 -1.94 -10.04
CA ILE A 84 9.97 -3.09 -9.50
C ILE A 84 10.68 -2.80 -8.17
N PHE A 85 10.92 -1.51 -7.85
CA PHE A 85 11.54 -1.07 -6.60
C PHE A 85 10.51 -0.71 -5.51
N GLY A 86 9.21 -0.85 -5.82
CA GLY A 86 8.10 -0.58 -4.92
C GLY A 86 7.18 0.53 -5.40
N GLU A 87 6.02 0.62 -4.77
CA GLU A 87 4.93 1.51 -5.18
C GLU A 87 5.31 3.00 -5.15
N THR A 88 6.01 3.44 -4.10
CA THR A 88 6.48 4.84 -3.97
C THR A 88 7.39 5.23 -5.13
N THR A 89 8.37 4.36 -5.46
CA THR A 89 9.33 4.61 -6.55
C THR A 89 8.63 4.55 -7.91
N GLY A 90 7.68 3.63 -8.08
CA GLY A 90 6.85 3.54 -9.28
C GLY A 90 5.97 4.77 -9.49
N THR A 91 5.34 5.27 -8.42
CA THR A 91 4.54 6.51 -8.47
C THR A 91 5.40 7.71 -8.86
N MET A 92 6.63 7.81 -8.33
CA MET A 92 7.58 8.84 -8.77
C MET A 92 7.93 8.71 -10.25
N GLY A 93 8.22 7.49 -10.72
CA GLY A 93 8.48 7.25 -12.14
C GLY A 93 7.31 7.70 -13.01
N PHE A 94 6.09 7.33 -12.63
CA PHE A 94 4.87 7.78 -13.31
C PHE A 94 4.75 9.31 -13.37
N MET A 95 5.06 10.01 -12.27
CA MET A 95 5.04 11.48 -12.23
C MET A 95 6.12 12.09 -13.13
N ILE A 96 7.32 11.52 -13.16
CA ILE A 96 8.41 11.96 -14.03
C ILE A 96 8.04 11.74 -15.52
N PHE A 97 7.43 10.60 -15.86
CA PHE A 97 6.91 10.37 -17.20
C PHE A 97 5.83 11.39 -17.55
N THR A 98 4.96 11.73 -16.60
CA THR A 98 3.93 12.77 -16.81
C THR A 98 4.56 14.12 -17.11
N CYS A 99 5.69 14.46 -16.48
CA CYS A 99 6.44 15.69 -16.83
C CYS A 99 6.98 15.63 -18.26
N TYR A 100 7.59 14.51 -18.68
CA TYR A 100 8.03 14.32 -20.07
C TYR A 100 6.87 14.46 -21.05
N PHE A 101 5.78 13.75 -20.80
CA PHE A 101 4.57 13.76 -21.59
C PHE A 101 4.00 15.19 -21.75
N ILE A 102 3.81 15.90 -20.64
CA ILE A 102 3.28 17.26 -20.65
C ILE A 102 4.24 18.21 -21.38
N SER A 103 5.54 18.07 -21.18
CA SER A 103 6.52 18.92 -21.87
C SER A 103 6.48 18.73 -23.38
N VAL A 104 6.39 17.50 -23.88
CA VAL A 104 6.20 17.20 -25.31
C VAL A 104 4.98 17.93 -25.88
N LEU A 105 3.90 18.02 -25.09
CA LEU A 105 2.64 18.62 -25.51
C LEU A 105 2.62 20.15 -25.44
N LEU A 106 3.38 20.72 -24.50
CA LEU A 106 3.44 22.16 -24.29
C LEU A 106 4.54 22.84 -25.13
N VAL A 107 5.53 22.06 -25.56
CA VAL A 107 6.76 22.55 -26.23
C VAL A 107 6.57 22.93 -27.71
N ASN A 108 5.38 23.17 -28.19
CA ASN A 108 5.22 23.93 -29.44
C ASN A 108 5.82 25.36 -29.34
N THR A 109 6.60 25.63 -28.31
CA THR A 109 7.23 26.88 -28.03
C THR A 109 8.75 26.74 -28.02
N THR A 110 9.40 27.58 -28.71
CA THR A 110 10.82 27.84 -28.87
C THR A 110 11.62 28.10 -27.59
N ALA A 111 11.33 27.36 -26.50
CA ALA A 111 12.09 27.46 -25.26
C ALA A 111 13.41 26.69 -25.38
N SER A 112 14.52 27.33 -25.07
CA SER A 112 15.83 26.68 -25.01
C SER A 112 15.93 25.72 -23.82
N PRO A 113 16.84 24.73 -23.85
CA PRO A 113 17.09 23.87 -22.69
C PRO A 113 17.41 24.63 -21.39
N LEU A 114 18.02 25.81 -21.51
CA LEU A 114 18.33 26.66 -20.38
C LEU A 114 17.06 27.30 -19.78
N GLU A 115 16.12 27.75 -20.60
CA GLU A 115 14.84 28.28 -20.14
C GLU A 115 14.04 27.19 -19.39
N TRP A 116 14.04 25.94 -19.88
CA TRP A 116 13.44 24.82 -19.19
C TRP A 116 14.07 24.61 -17.82
N GLY A 117 15.40 24.69 -17.72
CA GLY A 117 16.10 24.62 -16.43
C GLY A 117 15.58 25.67 -15.44
N LEU A 118 15.42 26.92 -15.88
CA LEU A 118 14.90 28.02 -15.05
C LEU A 118 13.46 27.77 -14.60
N TYR A 119 12.58 27.25 -15.47
CA TYR A 119 11.20 26.92 -15.12
C TYR A 119 11.13 25.85 -14.04
N ILE A 120 11.97 24.82 -14.14
CA ILE A 120 12.00 23.72 -13.16
C ILE A 120 12.59 24.19 -11.82
N ILE A 121 13.66 24.99 -11.86
CA ILE A 121 14.24 25.59 -10.65
C ILE A 121 13.19 26.43 -9.92
N LEU A 122 12.47 27.30 -10.64
CA LEU A 122 11.41 28.11 -10.04
C LEU A 122 10.31 27.25 -9.42
N ALA A 123 9.89 26.19 -10.11
CA ALA A 123 8.86 25.29 -9.63
C ALA A 123 9.25 24.59 -8.32
N TYR A 124 10.47 24.05 -8.25
CA TYR A 124 10.99 23.41 -7.05
C TYR A 124 11.24 24.41 -5.92
N LEU A 125 11.65 25.62 -6.23
CA LEU A 125 11.83 26.70 -5.26
C LEU A 125 10.49 27.06 -4.60
N VAL A 126 9.44 27.24 -5.39
CA VAL A 126 8.08 27.50 -4.88
C VAL A 126 7.58 26.31 -4.04
N ALA A 127 7.79 25.07 -4.51
CA ALA A 127 7.43 23.88 -3.75
C ALA A 127 8.18 23.82 -2.42
N SER A 128 9.47 24.14 -2.40
CA SER A 128 10.31 24.16 -1.19
C SER A 128 9.86 25.21 -0.17
N ILE A 129 9.42 26.40 -0.62
CA ILE A 129 8.85 27.43 0.26
C ILE A 129 7.59 26.90 0.96
N LEU A 130 6.71 26.22 0.21
CA LEU A 130 5.50 25.58 0.78
C LEU A 130 5.83 24.43 1.74
N PHE A 131 7.04 23.90 1.66
CA PHE A 131 7.51 22.83 2.53
C PHE A 131 8.01 23.33 3.91
N ILE A 132 8.35 24.60 4.04
CA ILE A 132 8.88 25.18 5.29
C ILE A 132 7.95 24.90 6.50
N PRO A 133 6.61 25.09 6.43
CA PRO A 133 5.72 24.76 7.53
C PRO A 133 5.78 23.28 7.92
N LYS A 134 5.92 22.38 6.94
CA LYS A 134 6.03 20.94 7.17
C LYS A 134 7.36 20.57 7.82
N LEU A 135 8.42 21.30 7.55
CA LEU A 135 9.71 21.16 8.24
C LEU A 135 9.62 21.50 9.73
N ILE A 136 8.87 22.54 10.06
CA ILE A 136 8.69 22.98 11.44
C ILE A 136 7.92 21.94 12.25
N HIS A 137 6.88 21.32 11.68
CA HIS A 137 6.02 20.33 12.34
C HIS A 137 6.50 18.88 12.22
N ARG A 138 7.67 18.65 11.66
CA ARG A 138 8.12 17.30 11.28
C ARG A 138 8.52 16.40 12.43
N ARG A 139 8.80 16.94 13.60
CA ARG A 139 9.00 16.16 14.82
C ARG A 139 7.68 15.49 15.22
N ASP A 140 6.58 16.20 14.99
CA ASP A 140 5.23 15.70 15.24
C ASP A 140 4.90 14.57 14.24
N ASP A 141 5.31 14.68 12.97
CA ASP A 141 5.13 13.61 11.96
C ASP A 141 5.80 12.30 12.38
N LEU A 142 6.98 12.35 13.01
CA LEU A 142 7.68 11.15 13.50
C LEU A 142 6.90 10.49 14.64
N LEU A 143 6.38 11.28 15.56
CA LEU A 143 5.55 10.79 16.66
C LEU A 143 4.22 10.22 16.14
N TYR A 144 3.61 10.86 15.13
CA TYR A 144 2.44 10.31 14.44
C TYR A 144 2.73 8.97 13.77
N MET A 145 3.91 8.79 13.15
CA MET A 145 4.31 7.50 12.58
C MET A 145 4.47 6.42 13.65
N VAL A 146 5.03 6.78 14.81
CA VAL A 146 5.20 5.84 15.95
C VAL A 146 3.85 5.50 16.57
N ALA A 147 2.94 6.46 16.63
CA ALA A 147 1.60 6.30 17.21
C ALA A 147 0.61 5.56 16.28
N SER A 148 0.83 5.64 14.96
CA SER A 148 -0.11 5.13 13.95
C SER A 148 -0.50 3.65 14.12
N PRO A 149 0.38 2.71 14.53
CA PRO A 149 -0.03 1.32 14.73
C PRO A 149 -1.02 1.12 15.88
N PHE A 150 -1.13 2.09 16.81
CA PHE A 150 -2.14 2.07 17.88
C PHE A 150 -3.51 2.60 17.43
N ASP A 151 -3.61 3.20 16.26
CA ASP A 151 -4.90 3.63 15.73
C ASP A 151 -5.60 2.44 15.06
N PRO A 152 -6.77 2.01 15.57
CA PRO A 152 -7.52 0.87 15.03
C PRO A 152 -7.91 1.02 13.54
N GLU A 153 -8.00 2.28 13.04
CA GLU A 153 -8.31 2.56 11.64
C GLU A 153 -7.08 2.36 10.71
N THR A 154 -5.90 2.15 11.30
CA THR A 154 -4.67 1.92 10.55
C THR A 154 -4.55 0.45 10.17
N SER A 155 -4.63 0.15 8.87
CA SER A 155 -4.43 -1.21 8.37
C SER A 155 -3.01 -1.72 8.63
N LEU A 156 -2.84 -3.05 8.71
CA LEU A 156 -1.53 -3.68 8.86
C LEU A 156 -0.59 -3.30 7.70
N GLU A 157 -1.10 -3.19 6.48
CA GLU A 157 -0.35 -2.74 5.30
C GLU A 157 0.22 -1.33 5.50
N LYS A 158 -0.59 -0.41 6.01
CA LYS A 158 -0.16 0.96 6.34
C LYS A 158 0.91 0.96 7.43
N THR A 159 0.76 0.13 8.46
CA THR A 159 1.74 -0.05 9.53
C THR A 159 3.09 -0.53 8.96
N LEU A 160 3.07 -1.45 8.02
CA LEU A 160 4.30 -1.94 7.38
C LEU A 160 4.94 -0.91 6.45
N SER A 161 4.15 -0.12 5.73
CA SER A 161 4.67 1.01 4.93
C SER A 161 5.34 2.05 5.83
N ILE A 162 4.79 2.32 7.00
CA ILE A 162 5.38 3.19 8.02
C ILE A 162 6.68 2.58 8.56
N ARG A 163 6.72 1.27 8.82
CA ARG A 163 7.96 0.58 9.22
C ARG A 163 9.08 0.75 8.18
N GLN A 164 8.75 0.66 6.89
CA GLN A 164 9.71 0.95 5.83
C GLN A 164 10.15 2.41 5.84
N ALA A 165 9.22 3.33 6.07
CA ALA A 165 9.53 4.76 6.17
C ALA A 165 10.46 5.05 7.36
N LEU A 166 10.24 4.42 8.51
CA LEU A 166 11.06 4.53 9.71
C LEU A 166 12.41 3.80 9.62
N SER A 167 12.59 2.90 8.65
CA SER A 167 13.84 2.16 8.46
C SER A 167 15.04 3.10 8.23
N GLY A 168 16.07 2.94 9.05
CA GLY A 168 17.29 3.76 9.02
C GLY A 168 17.17 5.09 9.78
N ILE A 169 16.01 5.37 10.42
CA ILE A 169 15.86 6.49 11.33
C ILE A 169 16.28 6.05 12.73
N LEU A 170 16.99 6.94 13.42
CA LEU A 170 17.36 6.73 14.81
C LEU A 170 16.20 7.16 15.69
N LEU A 171 15.47 6.19 16.24
CA LEU A 171 14.43 6.40 17.24
C LEU A 171 15.00 6.34 18.64
N SER A 172 14.32 6.97 19.60
CA SER A 172 14.59 6.70 21.01
C SER A 172 14.26 5.23 21.34
N PRO A 173 14.87 4.61 22.34
CA PRO A 173 14.53 3.24 22.74
C PRO A 173 13.05 3.10 23.07
N ARG A 174 12.46 4.12 23.70
CA ARG A 174 11.05 4.20 24.03
C ARG A 174 10.17 4.21 22.76
N ASP A 175 10.45 5.11 21.81
CA ASP A 175 9.65 5.21 20.57
C ASP A 175 9.78 3.95 19.71
N TYR A 176 10.97 3.33 19.72
CA TYR A 176 11.20 2.05 19.03
C TYR A 176 10.32 0.93 19.61
N GLU A 177 10.30 0.79 20.96
CA GLU A 177 9.51 -0.23 21.63
C GLU A 177 8.00 0.06 21.51
N LEU A 178 7.57 1.31 21.62
CA LEU A 178 6.18 1.70 21.39
C LEU A 178 5.71 1.36 19.98
N PHE A 179 6.48 1.70 18.95
CA PHE A 179 6.16 1.33 17.57
C PHE A 179 6.02 -0.18 17.40
N ARG A 180 6.88 -0.93 18.06
CA ARG A 180 6.87 -2.40 18.02
C ARG A 180 5.63 -2.98 18.68
N ILE A 181 5.30 -2.53 19.90
CA ILE A 181 4.08 -2.95 20.62
C ILE A 181 2.83 -2.61 19.82
N GLY A 182 2.75 -1.41 19.25
CA GLY A 182 1.62 -1.00 18.42
C GLY A 182 1.46 -1.87 17.17
N THR A 183 2.59 -2.27 16.54
CA THR A 183 2.55 -3.18 15.37
C THR A 183 1.97 -4.55 15.74
N TYR A 184 2.32 -5.09 16.91
CA TYR A 184 1.75 -6.35 17.39
C TYR A 184 0.27 -6.22 17.74
N LEU A 185 -0.09 -5.17 18.49
CA LEU A 185 -1.49 -4.91 18.84
C LEU A 185 -2.36 -4.79 17.58
N ASN A 186 -1.88 -4.11 16.55
CA ASN A 186 -2.59 -3.98 15.27
C ASN A 186 -2.79 -5.34 14.58
N GLY A 187 -1.80 -6.24 14.65
CA GLY A 187 -1.93 -7.61 14.14
C GLY A 187 -2.99 -8.43 14.91
N PHE A 188 -3.02 -8.32 16.24
CA PHE A 188 -4.02 -8.99 17.07
C PHE A 188 -5.44 -8.47 16.87
N MET A 189 -5.61 -7.18 16.59
CA MET A 189 -6.94 -6.58 16.41
C MET A 189 -7.73 -7.23 15.27
N GLY A 190 -7.10 -7.46 14.12
CA GLY A 190 -7.76 -8.11 12.98
C GLY A 190 -8.25 -9.52 13.30
N TYR A 191 -7.46 -10.28 14.08
CA TYR A 191 -7.87 -11.61 14.53
C TYR A 191 -8.99 -11.55 15.59
N ALA A 192 -8.90 -10.62 16.52
CA ALA A 192 -9.90 -10.44 17.56
C ALA A 192 -11.27 -10.04 16.99
N GLU A 193 -11.31 -9.22 15.94
CA GLU A 193 -12.53 -8.89 15.21
C GLU A 193 -13.15 -10.13 14.56
N LEU A 194 -12.33 -11.00 13.98
CA LEU A 194 -12.81 -12.25 13.41
C LEU A 194 -13.38 -13.17 14.48
N VAL A 195 -12.68 -13.38 15.60
CA VAL A 195 -13.17 -14.17 16.72
C VAL A 195 -14.50 -13.61 17.21
N SER A 196 -14.61 -12.27 17.33
CA SER A 196 -15.85 -11.60 17.74
C SER A 196 -17.02 -11.90 16.79
N SER A 197 -16.78 -11.93 15.48
CA SER A 197 -17.83 -12.20 14.47
C SER A 197 -18.39 -13.62 14.52
N ARG A 198 -17.64 -14.57 15.07
CA ARG A 198 -18.05 -15.99 15.24
C ARG A 198 -18.73 -16.27 16.57
N LEU A 199 -18.58 -15.37 17.54
CA LEU A 199 -19.17 -15.54 18.86
C LEU A 199 -20.63 -15.08 18.86
N SER A 200 -21.48 -15.85 19.53
CA SER A 200 -22.90 -15.53 19.74
C SER A 200 -23.25 -15.51 21.23
N GLY A 201 -24.33 -14.83 21.59
CA GLY A 201 -24.83 -14.75 22.94
C GLY A 201 -23.98 -13.83 23.85
N ASN A 202 -24.06 -14.05 25.17
CA ASN A 202 -23.49 -13.18 26.18
C ASN A 202 -21.96 -13.01 26.07
N LEU A 203 -21.24 -14.09 25.71
CA LEU A 203 -19.78 -14.03 25.53
C LEU A 203 -19.40 -13.12 24.36
N GLY A 204 -20.15 -13.18 23.25
CA GLY A 204 -19.93 -12.34 22.09
C GLY A 204 -20.12 -10.84 22.42
N GLU A 205 -21.18 -10.50 23.16
CA GLU A 205 -21.45 -9.12 23.58
C GLU A 205 -20.37 -8.58 24.53
N ILE A 206 -19.91 -9.38 25.48
CA ILE A 206 -18.87 -8.96 26.43
C ILE A 206 -17.53 -8.83 25.72
N PHE A 207 -17.19 -9.76 24.82
CA PHE A 207 -15.96 -9.68 24.05
C PHE A 207 -15.96 -8.49 23.10
N GLN A 208 -17.08 -8.16 22.45
CA GLN A 208 -17.21 -6.96 21.65
C GLN A 208 -16.99 -5.68 22.48
N ARG A 209 -17.56 -5.59 23.69
CA ARG A 209 -17.30 -4.46 24.62
C ARG A 209 -15.82 -4.39 25.02
N PHE A 210 -15.18 -5.54 25.24
CA PHE A 210 -13.74 -5.59 25.49
C PHE A 210 -12.95 -5.01 24.30
N LEU A 211 -13.29 -5.37 23.04
CA LEU A 211 -12.66 -4.83 21.85
C LEU A 211 -12.87 -3.32 21.69
N GLU A 212 -14.07 -2.82 21.92
CA GLU A 212 -14.36 -1.39 21.89
C GLU A 212 -13.56 -0.61 22.95
N THR A 213 -13.42 -1.19 24.16
CA THR A 213 -12.61 -0.62 25.24
C THR A 213 -11.12 -0.64 24.89
N THR A 214 -10.65 -1.75 24.27
CA THR A 214 -9.28 -1.89 23.76
C THR A 214 -9.00 -0.86 22.68
N ASN A 215 -9.90 -0.67 21.73
CA ASN A 215 -9.80 0.34 20.66
C ASN A 215 -9.72 1.76 21.24
N THR A 216 -10.55 2.05 22.22
CA THR A 216 -10.55 3.35 22.89
C THR A 216 -9.24 3.59 23.65
N SER A 217 -8.74 2.57 24.34
CA SER A 217 -7.47 2.65 25.08
C SER A 217 -6.29 2.78 24.13
N SER A 218 -6.32 2.06 23.01
CA SER A 218 -5.31 2.17 21.95
C SER A 218 -5.26 3.56 21.33
N LYS A 219 -6.40 4.17 21.02
CA LYS A 219 -6.48 5.58 20.57
C LYS A 219 -5.92 6.56 21.61
N LYS A 220 -6.16 6.32 22.91
CA LYS A 220 -5.56 7.14 23.99
C LYS A 220 -4.04 6.97 24.04
N VAL A 221 -3.51 5.75 23.86
CA VAL A 221 -2.05 5.54 23.75
C VAL A 221 -1.49 6.30 22.55
N ALA A 222 -2.12 6.22 21.39
CA ALA A 222 -1.70 6.97 20.20
C ALA A 222 -1.67 8.50 20.48
N HIS A 223 -2.69 9.02 21.15
CA HIS A 223 -2.76 10.42 21.54
C HIS A 223 -1.65 10.79 22.53
N SER A 224 -1.41 9.96 23.55
CA SER A 224 -0.33 10.20 24.54
C SER A 224 1.06 10.18 23.91
N ILE A 225 1.31 9.32 22.89
CA ILE A 225 2.56 9.34 22.13
C ILE A 225 2.72 10.68 21.41
N THR A 226 1.67 11.15 20.72
CA THR A 226 1.75 12.38 19.92
C THR A 226 1.83 13.64 20.78
N THR A 227 1.14 13.68 21.93
CA THR A 227 1.12 14.82 22.86
C THR A 227 2.18 14.73 23.95
N ARG A 228 2.92 13.60 24.03
CA ARG A 228 3.92 13.31 25.09
C ARG A 228 3.34 13.37 26.50
N GLN A 229 2.11 12.95 26.67
CA GLN A 229 1.49 12.81 27.98
C GLN A 229 1.98 11.54 28.68
N GLU A 230 2.05 11.60 30.01
CA GLU A 230 2.41 10.48 30.86
C GLU A 230 1.20 9.59 31.09
N GLY A 231 1.30 8.34 30.63
CA GLY A 231 0.36 7.28 30.97
C GLY A 231 -1.10 7.51 30.58
N ILE A 232 -1.84 6.42 30.57
CA ILE A 232 -3.29 6.43 30.37
C ILE A 232 -3.98 5.61 31.46
N ASP A 233 -5.24 5.88 31.73
CA ASP A 233 -6.07 5.06 32.61
C ASP A 233 -6.56 3.81 31.85
N LEU A 234 -6.13 2.63 32.33
CA LEU A 234 -6.52 1.32 31.83
C LEU A 234 -7.61 0.64 32.68
N SER A 235 -8.12 1.30 33.74
CA SER A 235 -9.15 0.72 34.61
C SER A 235 -10.39 0.22 33.85
N PRO A 236 -10.88 0.87 32.77
CA PRO A 236 -12.01 0.35 32.00
C PRO A 236 -11.67 -0.99 31.29
N LEU A 237 -10.42 -1.15 30.83
CA LEU A 237 -9.96 -2.39 30.21
C LEU A 237 -9.84 -3.52 31.24
N ASP A 238 -9.38 -3.19 32.46
CA ASP A 238 -9.33 -4.14 33.58
C ASP A 238 -10.73 -4.63 33.95
N GLN A 239 -11.72 -3.76 34.00
CA GLN A 239 -13.11 -4.11 34.31
C GLN A 239 -13.70 -5.05 33.26
N THR A 240 -13.58 -4.73 31.98
CA THR A 240 -14.09 -5.60 30.89
C THR A 240 -13.36 -6.95 30.84
N MET A 241 -12.09 -6.98 31.21
CA MET A 241 -11.35 -8.23 31.33
C MET A 241 -11.86 -9.11 32.47
N VAL A 242 -12.22 -8.54 33.62
CA VAL A 242 -12.83 -9.27 34.74
C VAL A 242 -14.21 -9.82 34.35
N GLU A 243 -15.05 -9.00 33.70
CA GLU A 243 -16.35 -9.44 33.18
C GLU A 243 -16.20 -10.64 32.23
N LEU A 244 -15.19 -10.60 31.36
CA LEU A 244 -14.91 -11.69 30.41
C LEU A 244 -14.46 -12.97 31.13
N GLN A 245 -13.70 -12.86 32.22
CA GLN A 245 -13.24 -14.00 33.03
C GLN A 245 -14.38 -14.63 33.87
N GLU A 246 -15.32 -13.83 34.35
CA GLU A 246 -16.45 -14.25 35.17
C GLU A 246 -17.60 -14.88 34.37
N THR A 247 -17.60 -14.73 33.04
CA THR A 247 -18.63 -15.28 32.16
C THR A 247 -18.60 -16.81 32.21
N GLY A 248 -19.72 -17.43 32.64
CA GLY A 248 -19.84 -18.83 32.98
C GLY A 248 -19.60 -19.84 31.82
N PRO A 249 -19.72 -21.16 32.07
CA PRO A 249 -19.26 -22.20 31.14
C PRO A 249 -20.06 -22.20 29.84
N LEU A 250 -19.39 -21.89 28.79
CA LEU A 250 -19.73 -22.15 27.38
C LEU A 250 -18.67 -23.15 26.84
N GLU A 251 -18.88 -23.73 25.66
CA GLU A 251 -17.99 -24.72 25.06
C GLU A 251 -16.50 -24.38 25.32
N GLU A 252 -15.82 -25.28 26.09
CA GLU A 252 -14.51 -25.02 26.71
C GLU A 252 -13.45 -24.42 25.75
N GLY A 253 -13.40 -24.83 24.49
CA GLY A 253 -12.37 -24.41 23.55
C GLY A 253 -12.50 -22.93 23.05
N SER A 254 -13.72 -22.44 22.83
CA SER A 254 -13.94 -21.08 22.32
C SER A 254 -13.64 -20.01 23.38
N ARG A 255 -13.88 -20.32 24.65
CA ARG A 255 -13.64 -19.41 25.79
C ARG A 255 -12.15 -19.18 26.01
N ASP A 256 -11.36 -20.26 25.97
CA ASP A 256 -9.92 -20.18 26.24
C ASP A 256 -9.22 -19.34 25.15
N ALA A 257 -9.58 -19.54 23.88
CA ALA A 257 -9.06 -18.72 22.78
C ALA A 257 -9.40 -17.23 22.92
N VAL A 258 -10.63 -16.89 23.34
CA VAL A 258 -11.07 -15.51 23.59
C VAL A 258 -10.28 -14.89 24.75
N LEU A 259 -10.12 -15.63 25.84
CA LEU A 259 -9.38 -15.15 27.01
C LEU A 259 -7.90 -14.94 26.71
N ASP A 260 -7.27 -15.78 25.91
CA ASP A 260 -5.87 -15.67 25.55
C ASP A 260 -5.61 -14.46 24.65
N VAL A 261 -6.49 -14.22 23.67
CA VAL A 261 -6.43 -13.01 22.85
C VAL A 261 -6.61 -11.76 23.71
N ALA A 262 -7.62 -11.75 24.60
CA ALA A 262 -7.88 -10.62 25.48
C ALA A 262 -6.72 -10.33 26.44
N ARG A 263 -6.12 -11.37 27.04
CA ARG A 263 -4.91 -11.25 27.90
C ARG A 263 -3.74 -10.65 27.14
N SER A 264 -3.52 -11.11 25.92
CA SER A 264 -2.42 -10.65 25.06
C SER A 264 -2.56 -9.17 24.73
N MET A 265 -3.73 -8.74 24.29
CA MET A 265 -4.02 -7.34 23.97
C MET A 265 -3.89 -6.44 25.20
N LYS A 266 -4.40 -6.87 26.36
CA LYS A 266 -4.25 -6.17 27.63
C LYS A 266 -2.78 -6.04 28.02
N SER A 267 -2.00 -7.13 27.92
CA SER A 267 -0.56 -7.14 28.24
C SER A 267 0.22 -6.12 27.38
N LEU A 268 -0.06 -6.09 26.06
CA LEU A 268 0.57 -5.13 25.15
C LEU A 268 0.24 -3.67 25.51
N LEU A 269 -1.03 -3.37 25.81
CA LEU A 269 -1.43 -2.02 26.23
C LEU A 269 -0.83 -1.62 27.60
N THR A 270 -0.79 -2.56 28.55
CA THR A 270 -0.15 -2.33 29.86
C THR A 270 1.33 -2.03 29.70
N ARG A 271 2.04 -2.77 28.83
CA ARG A 271 3.46 -2.54 28.54
C ARG A 271 3.67 -1.18 27.84
N ALA A 272 2.80 -0.81 26.89
CA ALA A 272 2.84 0.49 26.26
C ALA A 272 2.63 1.63 27.28
N ASN A 273 1.65 1.47 28.16
CA ASN A 273 1.36 2.43 29.22
C ASN A 273 2.53 2.61 30.21
N LYS A 274 3.19 1.52 30.59
CA LYS A 274 4.40 1.55 31.41
C LYS A 274 5.52 2.36 30.74
N LEU A 275 5.75 2.13 29.44
CA LEU A 275 6.75 2.88 28.67
C LEU A 275 6.38 4.36 28.53
N LEU A 276 5.08 4.72 28.52
CA LEU A 276 4.63 6.12 28.53
C LEU A 276 4.91 6.81 29.84
N ALA A 277 4.84 6.09 30.98
CA ALA A 277 5.08 6.62 32.31
C ALA A 277 6.58 6.69 32.68
N GLU A 278 7.46 5.95 31.99
CA GLU A 278 8.91 5.97 32.26
C GLU A 278 9.57 7.20 31.66
N GLU A 279 10.40 7.91 32.43
CA GLU A 279 11.23 8.99 31.93
C GLU A 279 12.29 8.46 30.95
N GLU A 280 12.55 9.19 29.88
CA GLU A 280 13.52 8.83 28.83
C GLU A 280 14.95 8.98 29.35
N THR A 281 15.47 7.94 30.02
CA THR A 281 16.79 7.96 30.68
C THR A 281 17.96 7.57 29.78
N SER A 282 17.71 7.06 28.56
CA SER A 282 18.75 6.50 27.69
C SER A 282 19.07 7.41 26.49
N SER A 283 20.35 7.77 26.35
CA SER A 283 20.89 8.49 25.20
C SER A 283 21.16 7.61 23.96
N LEU A 284 21.04 6.29 24.09
CA LEU A 284 21.27 5.32 23.01
C LEU A 284 20.07 5.30 22.06
N LYS A 285 20.29 5.73 20.82
CA LYS A 285 19.25 5.69 19.77
C LYS A 285 19.27 4.33 19.07
N LYS A 286 18.10 3.70 18.94
CA LYS A 286 17.90 2.46 18.18
C LYS A 286 17.41 2.76 16.77
N SER A 287 17.82 1.97 15.79
CA SER A 287 17.38 2.10 14.41
C SER A 287 16.57 0.85 14.01
N ILE A 288 15.44 1.06 13.37
CA ILE A 288 14.72 -0.02 12.70
C ILE A 288 15.56 -0.46 11.50
N ARG A 289 16.17 -1.64 11.58
CA ARG A 289 16.93 -2.22 10.48
C ARG A 289 15.95 -2.82 9.47
N ALA A 290 15.95 -2.29 8.27
CA ALA A 290 15.34 -2.97 7.13
C ALA A 290 16.48 -3.47 6.23
N PRO A 291 16.50 -4.75 5.86
CA PRO A 291 17.51 -5.27 4.95
C PRO A 291 17.46 -4.48 3.64
N ARG A 292 18.61 -3.89 3.28
CA ARG A 292 18.77 -3.21 1.99
C ARG A 292 19.16 -4.28 0.97
N ARG A 293 18.25 -4.61 0.05
CA ARG A 293 18.65 -5.36 -1.14
C ARG A 293 19.53 -4.48 -2.01
N SER A 294 20.59 -5.03 -2.56
CA SER A 294 21.39 -4.31 -3.54
C SER A 294 20.55 -4.05 -4.80
N LEU A 295 20.77 -2.93 -5.47
CA LEU A 295 20.08 -2.61 -6.74
C LEU A 295 20.23 -3.74 -7.76
N GLN A 296 21.38 -4.40 -7.79
CA GLN A 296 21.66 -5.52 -8.69
C GLN A 296 20.79 -6.75 -8.38
N GLU A 297 20.58 -7.08 -7.10
CA GLU A 297 19.71 -8.19 -6.67
C GLU A 297 18.27 -7.93 -7.05
N VAL A 298 17.76 -6.71 -6.81
CA VAL A 298 16.39 -6.33 -7.19
C VAL A 298 16.21 -6.40 -8.71
N LEU A 299 17.16 -5.88 -9.47
CA LEU A 299 17.11 -5.95 -10.94
C LEU A 299 17.14 -7.39 -11.43
N LYS A 300 18.09 -8.24 -10.96
CA LYS A 300 18.17 -9.65 -11.37
C LYS A 300 16.90 -10.43 -11.04
N ALA A 301 16.31 -10.18 -9.87
CA ALA A 301 15.10 -10.88 -9.42
C ALA A 301 13.84 -10.46 -10.19
N ASN A 302 13.72 -9.17 -10.52
CA ASN A 302 12.46 -8.60 -11.01
C ASN A 302 12.49 -8.22 -12.50
N PHE A 303 13.66 -8.06 -13.13
CA PHE A 303 13.75 -7.67 -14.54
C PHE A 303 13.61 -8.90 -15.45
N ASN A 304 12.41 -9.45 -15.49
CA ASN A 304 12.04 -10.58 -16.36
C ASN A 304 10.59 -10.40 -16.85
N LEU A 305 10.26 -11.07 -17.96
CA LEU A 305 8.92 -11.00 -18.56
C LEU A 305 7.82 -11.67 -17.72
N ASN A 306 8.17 -12.43 -16.69
CA ASN A 306 7.19 -12.98 -15.76
C ASN A 306 6.73 -11.95 -14.72
N ASN A 307 7.51 -10.90 -14.53
CA ASN A 307 7.15 -9.81 -13.61
C ASN A 307 6.03 -8.96 -14.21
N MET A 308 4.95 -8.80 -13.45
CA MET A 308 3.76 -8.05 -13.83
C MET A 308 4.09 -6.58 -14.16
N TYR A 309 4.99 -5.96 -13.42
CA TYR A 309 5.37 -4.56 -13.63
C TYR A 309 6.19 -4.34 -14.91
N ILE A 310 7.04 -5.31 -15.29
CA ILE A 310 7.77 -5.25 -16.58
C ILE A 310 6.80 -5.41 -17.75
N ARG A 311 5.84 -6.34 -17.65
CA ARG A 311 4.78 -6.46 -18.66
C ARG A 311 3.93 -5.19 -18.75
N HIS A 312 3.62 -4.59 -17.62
CA HIS A 312 2.91 -3.31 -17.58
C HIS A 312 3.72 -2.19 -18.23
N ALA A 313 5.02 -2.06 -17.93
CA ALA A 313 5.90 -1.07 -18.53
C ALA A 313 5.94 -1.22 -20.07
N LEU A 314 6.03 -2.45 -20.59
CA LEU A 314 6.00 -2.71 -22.04
C LEU A 314 4.67 -2.32 -22.68
N ARG A 315 3.53 -2.71 -22.08
CA ARG A 315 2.20 -2.35 -22.58
C ARG A 315 1.99 -0.85 -22.60
N PHE A 316 2.34 -0.21 -21.50
CA PHE A 316 2.24 1.23 -21.35
C PHE A 316 3.12 1.95 -22.37
N THR A 317 4.36 1.51 -22.53
CA THR A 317 5.31 2.11 -23.49
C THR A 317 4.75 2.05 -24.90
N LEU A 318 4.24 0.91 -25.33
CA LEU A 318 3.69 0.80 -26.68
C LEU A 318 2.44 1.67 -26.86
N ALA A 319 1.50 1.62 -25.91
CA ALA A 319 0.27 2.41 -26.00
C ALA A 319 0.56 3.91 -26.00
N MET A 320 1.45 4.38 -25.13
CA MET A 320 1.83 5.79 -25.07
C MET A 320 2.61 6.23 -26.32
N THR A 321 3.49 5.36 -26.83
CA THR A 321 4.23 5.67 -28.07
C THR A 321 3.26 5.81 -29.23
N LEU A 322 2.30 4.89 -29.39
CA LEU A 322 1.27 4.99 -30.43
C LEU A 322 0.43 6.29 -30.29
N GLY A 323 -0.03 6.58 -29.08
CA GLY A 323 -0.80 7.80 -28.81
C GLY A 323 0.00 9.07 -29.09
N LEU A 324 1.26 9.14 -28.65
CA LEU A 324 2.12 10.31 -28.87
C LEU A 324 2.55 10.46 -30.33
N VAL A 325 2.69 9.36 -31.09
CA VAL A 325 2.92 9.42 -32.54
C VAL A 325 1.74 10.09 -33.26
N VAL A 326 0.51 9.75 -32.85
CA VAL A 326 -0.69 10.43 -33.39
C VAL A 326 -0.62 11.93 -33.11
N VAL A 327 -0.27 12.33 -31.88
CA VAL A 327 -0.09 13.76 -31.53
C VAL A 327 1.00 14.41 -32.36
N TYR A 328 2.13 13.74 -32.53
CA TYR A 328 3.26 14.27 -33.32
C TYR A 328 2.91 14.47 -34.81
N LEU A 329 2.20 13.53 -35.41
CA LEU A 329 1.85 13.57 -36.83
C LEU A 329 0.70 14.54 -37.15
N THR A 330 -0.28 14.61 -36.24
CA THR A 330 -1.47 15.49 -36.48
C THR A 330 -1.21 16.93 -36.14
N HIS A 331 -0.23 17.23 -35.28
CA HIS A 331 -0.01 18.55 -34.69
C HIS A 331 -1.26 19.14 -33.99
N GLU A 332 -2.27 18.30 -33.77
CA GLU A 332 -3.55 18.69 -33.18
C GLU A 332 -3.46 18.72 -31.66
N ARG A 333 -3.74 19.89 -31.06
CA ARG A 333 -3.73 20.05 -29.61
C ARG A 333 -4.78 19.16 -28.91
N SER A 334 -5.84 18.82 -29.58
CA SER A 334 -6.91 17.94 -29.04
C SER A 334 -6.43 16.49 -28.85
N ALA A 335 -5.54 15.99 -29.69
CA ALA A 335 -5.01 14.62 -29.61
C ALA A 335 -4.27 14.30 -28.27
N ILE A 336 -3.89 15.32 -27.50
CA ILE A 336 -3.38 15.22 -26.12
C ILE A 336 -4.28 14.39 -25.23
N TRP A 337 -5.58 14.48 -25.42
CA TRP A 337 -6.56 13.83 -24.57
C TRP A 337 -6.68 12.33 -24.81
N ILE A 338 -6.33 11.87 -26.01
CA ILE A 338 -6.18 10.45 -26.32
C ILE A 338 -5.10 9.85 -25.43
N THR A 339 -3.93 10.48 -25.40
CA THR A 339 -2.79 10.01 -24.61
C THR A 339 -3.01 10.16 -23.11
N MET A 340 -3.69 11.20 -22.66
CA MET A 340 -4.15 11.32 -21.26
C MET A 340 -5.13 10.21 -20.88
N GLY A 341 -5.99 9.81 -21.80
CA GLY A 341 -6.85 8.63 -21.63
C GLY A 341 -6.03 7.37 -21.37
N ILE A 342 -5.06 7.08 -22.26
CA ILE A 342 -4.16 5.93 -22.14
C ILE A 342 -3.39 5.97 -20.82
N LEU A 343 -2.76 7.10 -20.49
CA LEU A 343 -1.96 7.30 -19.28
C LEU A 343 -2.67 6.89 -18.00
N ILE A 344 -3.97 7.16 -17.91
CA ILE A 344 -4.72 6.94 -16.67
C ILE A 344 -5.46 5.60 -16.68
N ILE A 345 -5.86 5.08 -17.85
CA ILE A 345 -6.64 3.84 -17.99
C ILE A 345 -5.77 2.61 -17.77
N ILE A 346 -4.57 2.54 -18.36
CA ILE A 346 -3.73 1.36 -18.31
C ILE A 346 -3.23 1.08 -16.89
N LYS A 347 -3.50 -0.14 -16.41
CA LYS A 347 -3.07 -0.66 -15.12
C LYS A 347 -2.22 -1.93 -15.31
N PRO A 348 -1.51 -2.39 -14.25
CA PRO A 348 -0.70 -3.60 -14.33
C PRO A 348 -1.44 -4.86 -14.75
N ASP A 349 -2.72 -4.99 -14.41
CA ASP A 349 -3.58 -6.11 -14.81
C ASP A 349 -4.72 -5.67 -15.73
N VAL A 350 -5.23 -6.63 -16.52
CA VAL A 350 -6.28 -6.38 -17.50
C VAL A 350 -7.61 -6.01 -16.83
N THR A 351 -7.98 -6.70 -15.75
CA THR A 351 -9.24 -6.48 -15.04
C THR A 351 -9.31 -5.07 -14.46
N SER A 352 -8.26 -4.64 -13.77
CA SER A 352 -8.17 -3.25 -13.25
C SER A 352 -8.16 -2.23 -14.38
N THR A 353 -7.57 -2.56 -15.54
CA THR A 353 -7.60 -1.68 -16.72
C THR A 353 -9.03 -1.52 -17.25
N VAL A 354 -9.80 -2.61 -17.34
CA VAL A 354 -11.21 -2.59 -17.79
C VAL A 354 -12.07 -1.80 -16.80
N ASN A 355 -11.97 -2.09 -15.51
CA ASN A 355 -12.74 -1.40 -14.47
C ASN A 355 -12.45 0.11 -14.45
N ASN A 356 -11.16 0.45 -14.56
CA ASN A 356 -10.72 1.85 -14.62
C ASN A 356 -11.21 2.56 -15.89
N MET A 357 -11.24 1.85 -17.02
CA MET A 357 -11.81 2.36 -18.26
C MET A 357 -13.31 2.62 -18.12
N ILE A 358 -14.08 1.66 -17.63
CA ILE A 358 -15.55 1.79 -17.45
C ILE A 358 -15.83 2.98 -16.53
N SER A 359 -15.19 3.03 -15.36
CA SER A 359 -15.33 4.15 -14.43
C SER A 359 -15.00 5.49 -15.11
N ARG A 360 -13.87 5.56 -15.82
CA ARG A 360 -13.44 6.79 -16.45
C ARG A 360 -14.35 7.26 -17.58
N VAL A 361 -14.78 6.36 -18.46
CA VAL A 361 -15.69 6.70 -19.56
C VAL A 361 -17.02 7.16 -19.00
N SER A 362 -17.60 6.44 -18.02
CA SER A 362 -18.88 6.79 -17.40
C SER A 362 -18.85 8.15 -16.69
N PHE A 363 -17.85 8.41 -15.84
CA PHE A 363 -17.76 9.68 -15.12
C PHE A 363 -17.39 10.86 -16.03
N ASN A 364 -16.60 10.63 -17.08
CA ASN A 364 -16.37 11.66 -18.10
C ASN A 364 -17.65 11.97 -18.88
N PHE A 365 -18.45 10.97 -19.24
CA PHE A 365 -19.73 11.18 -19.90
C PHE A 365 -20.67 12.05 -19.07
N ILE A 366 -20.81 11.72 -17.77
CA ILE A 366 -21.60 12.53 -16.82
C ILE A 366 -21.04 13.97 -16.74
N ALA A 367 -19.73 14.11 -16.63
CA ALA A 367 -19.04 15.42 -16.56
C ALA A 367 -19.31 16.27 -17.81
N ILE A 368 -19.27 15.65 -18.98
CA ILE A 368 -19.55 16.31 -20.27
C ILE A 368 -20.98 16.83 -20.32
N ILE A 369 -21.96 16.01 -19.91
CA ILE A 369 -23.37 16.44 -19.84
C ILE A 369 -23.52 17.64 -18.90
N LEU A 370 -22.93 17.56 -17.69
CA LEU A 370 -22.96 18.66 -16.73
C LEU A 370 -22.29 19.93 -17.29
N ALA A 371 -21.15 19.80 -17.95
CA ALA A 371 -20.46 20.95 -18.56
C ALA A 371 -21.29 21.62 -19.68
N ILE A 372 -21.98 20.83 -20.49
CA ILE A 372 -22.90 21.33 -21.52
C ILE A 372 -24.07 22.09 -20.87
N ILE A 373 -24.70 21.52 -19.84
CA ILE A 373 -25.78 22.17 -19.11
C ILE A 373 -25.32 23.50 -18.51
N LEU A 374 -24.16 23.52 -17.85
CA LEU A 374 -23.57 24.74 -17.31
C LEU A 374 -23.29 25.77 -18.41
N GLY A 375 -22.80 25.33 -19.58
CA GLY A 375 -22.53 26.17 -20.73
C GLY A 375 -23.77 26.82 -21.35
N PHE A 376 -24.95 26.17 -21.20
CA PHE A 376 -26.23 26.76 -21.63
C PHE A 376 -26.79 27.77 -20.62
N ILE A 377 -26.54 27.56 -19.32
CA ILE A 377 -27.13 28.37 -18.24
C ILE A 377 -26.29 29.64 -17.97
N PHE A 378 -24.98 29.55 -18.01
CA PHE A 378 -24.09 30.60 -17.54
C PHE A 378 -23.28 31.26 -18.68
N PRO A 379 -23.07 32.57 -18.61
CA PRO A 379 -22.17 33.28 -19.52
C PRO A 379 -20.69 32.88 -19.28
N HIS A 380 -19.87 33.01 -20.31
CA HIS A 380 -18.45 32.58 -20.30
C HIS A 380 -17.65 33.06 -19.07
N GLN A 381 -17.89 34.29 -18.64
CA GLN A 381 -17.19 34.85 -17.46
C GLN A 381 -17.45 34.06 -16.18
N ILE A 382 -18.68 33.58 -15.95
CA ILE A 382 -19.05 32.78 -14.81
C ILE A 382 -18.50 31.35 -14.96
N LEU A 383 -18.49 30.80 -16.17
CA LEU A 383 -17.95 29.46 -16.45
C LEU A 383 -16.47 29.35 -16.08
N VAL A 384 -15.68 30.41 -16.27
CA VAL A 384 -14.28 30.44 -15.83
C VAL A 384 -14.16 30.27 -14.31
N TRP A 385 -14.99 30.95 -13.54
CA TRP A 385 -14.98 30.79 -12.08
C TRP A 385 -15.43 29.41 -11.64
N ILE A 386 -16.46 28.87 -12.28
CA ILE A 386 -16.90 27.48 -12.02
C ILE A 386 -15.76 26.51 -12.33
N ALA A 387 -15.04 26.69 -13.41
CA ALA A 387 -13.88 25.85 -13.73
C ALA A 387 -12.83 25.88 -12.62
N PHE A 388 -12.47 27.04 -12.07
CA PHE A 388 -11.52 27.11 -10.94
C PHE A 388 -12.05 26.41 -9.68
N ILE A 389 -13.35 26.51 -9.41
CA ILE A 389 -13.98 25.77 -8.30
C ILE A 389 -13.87 24.24 -8.54
N MET A 390 -14.05 23.77 -9.77
CA MET A 390 -13.87 22.36 -10.12
C MET A 390 -12.42 21.88 -9.91
N LEU A 391 -11.44 22.73 -10.14
CA LEU A 391 -10.04 22.42 -9.85
C LEU A 391 -9.79 22.23 -8.34
N PHE A 392 -10.46 23.02 -7.50
CA PHE A 392 -10.44 22.81 -6.04
C PHE A 392 -11.06 21.46 -5.66
N PHE A 393 -12.23 21.12 -6.21
CA PHE A 393 -12.86 19.82 -5.98
C PHE A 393 -12.01 18.65 -6.47
N PHE A 394 -11.34 18.79 -7.62
CA PHE A 394 -10.37 17.79 -8.09
C PHE A 394 -9.33 17.48 -7.01
N ARG A 395 -8.74 18.50 -6.41
CA ARG A 395 -7.72 18.30 -5.37
C ARG A 395 -8.30 17.77 -4.05
N ALA A 396 -9.50 18.16 -3.69
CA ALA A 396 -10.19 17.70 -2.47
C ALA A 396 -10.57 16.21 -2.55
N PHE A 397 -10.99 15.74 -3.72
CA PHE A 397 -11.37 14.34 -3.92
C PHE A 397 -10.21 13.39 -4.20
N TYR A 398 -9.09 13.89 -4.72
CA TYR A 398 -7.92 13.08 -5.00
C TYR A 398 -7.07 12.85 -3.73
N PRO A 399 -6.59 11.62 -3.44
CA PRO A 399 -6.74 10.38 -4.21
C PRO A 399 -7.95 9.51 -3.82
N ASN A 400 -8.67 9.83 -2.74
CA ASN A 400 -9.64 8.94 -2.08
C ASN A 400 -10.88 8.65 -2.95
N TYR A 401 -11.32 9.66 -3.73
CA TYR A 401 -12.52 9.56 -4.58
C TYR A 401 -12.16 9.81 -6.04
N MET A 402 -11.40 8.87 -6.63
CA MET A 402 -10.81 9.01 -7.97
C MET A 402 -11.84 9.34 -9.06
N SER A 403 -13.02 8.71 -9.01
CA SER A 403 -14.10 8.93 -9.99
C SER A 403 -14.64 10.36 -9.97
N LEU A 404 -14.85 10.92 -8.77
CA LEU A 404 -15.29 12.32 -8.61
C LEU A 404 -14.19 13.30 -9.02
N SER A 405 -12.94 12.97 -8.75
CA SER A 405 -11.79 13.75 -9.23
C SER A 405 -11.74 13.82 -10.76
N ILE A 406 -11.96 12.69 -11.43
CA ILE A 406 -12.03 12.63 -12.90
C ILE A 406 -13.16 13.52 -13.42
N MET A 407 -14.33 13.48 -12.80
CA MET A 407 -15.46 14.32 -13.17
C MET A 407 -15.12 15.81 -13.03
N ALA A 408 -14.57 16.21 -11.89
CA ALA A 408 -14.21 17.60 -11.62
C ALA A 408 -13.17 18.15 -12.60
N ILE A 409 -12.10 17.38 -12.88
CA ILE A 409 -11.07 17.83 -13.83
C ILE A 409 -11.59 17.86 -15.27
N THR A 410 -12.52 16.99 -15.64
CA THR A 410 -13.13 17.00 -16.98
C THR A 410 -14.00 18.22 -17.17
N ILE A 411 -14.85 18.58 -16.20
CA ILE A 411 -15.65 19.80 -16.23
C ILE A 411 -14.73 21.03 -16.33
N PHE A 412 -13.68 21.09 -15.49
CA PHE A 412 -12.68 22.16 -15.55
C PHE A 412 -12.12 22.33 -16.96
N VAL A 413 -11.68 21.25 -17.59
CA VAL A 413 -11.06 21.32 -18.92
C VAL A 413 -12.05 21.74 -20.00
N VAL A 414 -13.27 21.21 -19.98
CA VAL A 414 -14.29 21.52 -20.98
C VAL A 414 -14.72 23.00 -20.90
N LEU A 415 -14.83 23.54 -19.68
CA LEU A 415 -15.25 24.92 -19.47
C LEU A 415 -14.13 25.95 -19.70
N LEU A 416 -12.88 25.62 -19.44
CA LEU A 416 -11.76 26.57 -19.50
C LEU A 416 -11.09 26.63 -20.87
N TRP A 417 -11.18 25.59 -21.70
CA TRP A 417 -10.45 25.52 -22.95
C TRP A 417 -11.06 26.39 -24.03
N PRO A 418 -10.32 27.34 -24.63
CA PRO A 418 -10.90 28.42 -25.45
C PRO A 418 -11.16 28.05 -26.91
N THR A 419 -11.27 26.77 -27.28
CA THR A 419 -11.46 26.36 -28.67
C THR A 419 -12.93 26.26 -29.03
N GLY A 420 -13.57 27.39 -29.31
CA GLY A 420 -14.94 27.39 -29.83
C GLY A 420 -16.04 27.33 -28.75
N THR A 421 -17.12 26.60 -29.02
CA THR A 421 -18.24 26.46 -28.10
C THR A 421 -17.99 25.36 -27.06
N VAL A 422 -18.60 25.48 -25.86
CA VAL A 422 -18.55 24.42 -24.81
C VAL A 422 -19.03 23.07 -25.37
N PHE A 423 -20.02 23.09 -26.25
CA PHE A 423 -20.52 21.88 -26.91
C PHE A 423 -19.46 21.24 -27.82
N GLY A 424 -18.76 22.03 -28.64
CA GLY A 424 -17.69 21.53 -29.51
C GLY A 424 -16.53 20.92 -28.70
N ASN A 425 -16.12 21.57 -27.61
CA ASN A 425 -15.10 21.04 -26.71
C ASN A 425 -15.54 19.74 -26.00
N ALA A 426 -16.82 19.68 -25.63
CA ALA A 426 -17.40 18.50 -24.99
C ALA A 426 -17.43 17.27 -25.92
N VAL A 427 -17.83 17.46 -27.18
CA VAL A 427 -17.84 16.40 -28.20
C VAL A 427 -16.43 15.94 -28.54
N ALA A 428 -15.49 16.85 -28.78
CA ALA A 428 -14.10 16.52 -29.03
C ALA A 428 -13.51 15.70 -27.87
N ARG A 429 -13.80 16.10 -26.63
CA ARG A 429 -13.38 15.38 -25.42
C ARG A 429 -13.92 13.96 -25.34
N LEU A 430 -15.19 13.76 -25.70
CA LEU A 430 -15.80 12.43 -25.72
C LEU A 430 -15.11 11.51 -26.74
N ILE A 431 -14.86 12.01 -27.95
CA ILE A 431 -14.16 11.27 -29.01
C ILE A 431 -12.75 10.88 -28.56
N ASP A 432 -11.97 11.84 -28.04
CA ASP A 432 -10.59 11.63 -27.61
C ASP A 432 -10.48 10.56 -26.50
N ILE A 433 -11.37 10.64 -25.50
CA ILE A 433 -11.42 9.67 -24.40
C ILE A 433 -11.79 8.28 -24.92
N SER A 434 -12.74 8.20 -25.86
CA SER A 434 -13.16 6.93 -26.45
C SER A 434 -12.03 6.27 -27.23
N ILE A 435 -11.31 7.03 -28.05
CA ILE A 435 -10.15 6.54 -28.80
C ILE A 435 -9.05 6.09 -27.81
N GLY A 436 -8.75 6.89 -26.78
CA GLY A 436 -7.78 6.55 -25.76
C GLY A 436 -8.14 5.26 -24.99
N ALA A 437 -9.42 5.07 -24.67
CA ALA A 437 -9.93 3.87 -24.03
C ALA A 437 -9.77 2.63 -24.92
N VAL A 438 -10.12 2.73 -26.20
CA VAL A 438 -9.97 1.64 -27.17
C VAL A 438 -8.51 1.23 -27.33
N LEU A 439 -7.61 2.20 -27.49
CA LEU A 439 -6.16 1.94 -27.59
C LEU A 439 -5.61 1.33 -26.32
N ALA A 440 -6.03 1.79 -25.16
CA ALA A 440 -5.62 1.22 -23.87
C ALA A 440 -6.05 -0.24 -23.73
N LEU A 441 -7.30 -0.56 -24.08
CA LEU A 441 -7.81 -1.93 -24.07
C LEU A 441 -7.07 -2.80 -25.08
N PHE A 442 -6.91 -2.35 -26.31
CA PHE A 442 -6.20 -3.07 -27.35
C PHE A 442 -4.81 -3.49 -26.87
N CYS A 443 -4.05 -2.55 -26.31
CA CYS A 443 -2.75 -2.84 -25.74
C CYS A 443 -2.80 -3.77 -24.52
N ALA A 444 -3.83 -3.64 -23.67
CA ALA A 444 -3.97 -4.46 -22.47
C ALA A 444 -4.28 -5.94 -22.80
N TYR A 445 -5.04 -6.20 -23.86
CA TYR A 445 -5.40 -7.55 -24.27
C TYR A 445 -4.39 -8.20 -25.21
N LEU A 446 -3.76 -7.42 -26.08
CA LEU A 446 -2.88 -7.95 -27.12
C LEU A 446 -1.45 -8.17 -26.63
N ILE A 447 -0.96 -7.32 -25.71
CA ILE A 447 0.45 -7.28 -25.32
C ILE A 447 0.63 -7.85 -23.92
N PHE A 448 1.13 -9.11 -23.90
CA PHE A 448 1.39 -9.82 -22.64
C PHE A 448 0.21 -9.70 -21.64
N PRO A 449 -1.00 -10.14 -22.01
CA PRO A 449 -2.15 -10.03 -21.12
C PRO A 449 -1.81 -10.69 -19.79
N SER A 450 -1.74 -9.89 -18.72
CA SER A 450 -1.61 -10.42 -17.37
C SER A 450 -3.02 -10.61 -16.83
N ARG A 451 -3.58 -11.77 -17.09
CA ARG A 451 -4.71 -12.26 -16.31
C ARG A 451 -4.12 -12.86 -15.05
N MET A 452 -4.45 -12.33 -13.90
CA MET A 452 -4.21 -13.06 -12.67
C MET A 452 -5.16 -14.25 -12.70
N ALA A 453 -4.64 -15.44 -12.94
CA ALA A 453 -5.38 -16.65 -12.67
C ALA A 453 -5.76 -16.63 -11.19
N ILE A 454 -7.05 -16.72 -10.90
CA ILE A 454 -7.52 -16.81 -9.51
C ILE A 454 -7.34 -18.26 -9.10
N ASN A 455 -6.43 -18.51 -8.17
CA ASN A 455 -6.27 -19.79 -7.52
C ASN A 455 -6.16 -19.56 -6.02
N LEU A 456 -7.31 -19.41 -5.36
CA LEU A 456 -7.37 -19.14 -3.92
C LEU A 456 -6.72 -20.27 -3.09
N PRO A 457 -6.97 -21.56 -3.37
CA PRO A 457 -6.30 -22.64 -2.64
C PRO A 457 -4.77 -22.59 -2.74
N GLU A 458 -4.23 -22.34 -3.93
CA GLU A 458 -2.78 -22.20 -4.10
C GLU A 458 -2.25 -20.98 -3.35
N GLN A 459 -2.99 -19.87 -3.32
CA GLN A 459 -2.57 -18.67 -2.61
C GLN A 459 -2.54 -18.90 -1.09
N ILE A 460 -3.55 -19.58 -0.53
CA ILE A 460 -3.53 -20.02 0.89
C ILE A 460 -2.32 -20.92 1.14
N ALA A 461 -2.09 -21.92 0.30
CA ALA A 461 -0.94 -22.79 0.45
C ALA A 461 0.40 -22.04 0.43
N ARG A 462 0.51 -20.97 -0.36
CA ARG A 462 1.69 -20.09 -0.39
C ARG A 462 1.84 -19.28 0.90
N THR A 463 0.77 -18.74 1.46
CA THR A 463 0.84 -18.04 2.76
C THR A 463 1.26 -18.96 3.88
N ILE A 464 0.74 -20.20 3.95
CA ILE A 464 1.18 -21.21 4.93
C ILE A 464 2.67 -21.55 4.75
N ARG A 465 3.15 -21.74 3.49
CA ARG A 465 4.58 -22.01 3.22
C ARG A 465 5.47 -20.85 3.64
N THR A 466 5.05 -19.64 3.42
CA THR A 466 5.85 -18.46 3.80
C THR A 466 5.87 -18.26 5.32
N ASN A 467 4.79 -18.57 6.02
CA ASN A 467 4.79 -18.63 7.49
C ASN A 467 5.73 -19.72 8.03
N ARG A 468 5.72 -20.89 7.41
CA ARG A 468 6.68 -21.96 7.72
C ARG A 468 8.13 -21.49 7.56
N GLU A 469 8.47 -20.89 6.41
CA GLU A 469 9.81 -20.37 6.15
C GLU A 469 10.20 -19.25 7.13
N TYR A 470 9.22 -18.42 7.54
CA TYR A 470 9.45 -17.38 8.54
C TYR A 470 9.75 -17.97 9.91
N LEU A 471 8.95 -18.94 10.38
CA LEU A 471 9.17 -19.66 11.63
C LEU A 471 10.54 -20.36 11.64
N GLU A 472 10.94 -20.98 10.52
CA GLU A 472 12.24 -21.61 10.35
C GLU A 472 13.42 -20.68 10.62
N THR A 473 13.30 -19.41 10.23
CA THR A 473 14.35 -18.40 10.43
C THR A 473 14.31 -17.78 11.82
N VAL A 474 13.15 -17.79 12.49
CA VAL A 474 12.99 -17.18 13.81
C VAL A 474 13.50 -18.12 14.91
N ILE A 475 13.20 -19.41 14.82
CA ILE A 475 13.74 -20.42 15.76
C ILE A 475 15.10 -20.92 15.21
N PRO A 476 16.23 -20.52 15.81
CA PRO A 476 17.55 -20.96 15.36
C PRO A 476 17.70 -22.49 15.58
N SER A 477 18.46 -23.13 14.71
CA SER A 477 18.89 -24.52 14.94
C SER A 477 19.97 -24.56 16.02
N GLU A 478 20.20 -25.73 16.64
CA GLU A 478 21.19 -25.92 17.69
C GLU A 478 22.56 -25.32 17.32
N GLY A 479 23.10 -24.50 18.20
CA GLY A 479 24.38 -23.81 18.00
C GLY A 479 24.37 -22.63 17.02
N MET A 480 23.23 -22.26 16.44
CA MET A 480 23.12 -21.09 15.56
C MET A 480 22.55 -19.88 16.30
N VAL A 481 23.06 -18.72 15.95
CA VAL A 481 22.55 -17.43 16.48
C VAL A 481 21.39 -16.93 15.60
N TYR A 482 20.39 -16.33 16.23
CA TYR A 482 19.27 -15.68 15.54
C TYR A 482 19.75 -14.68 14.49
N GLN A 483 19.28 -14.80 13.28
CA GLN A 483 19.66 -13.94 12.15
C GLN A 483 18.51 -12.98 11.78
N HIS A 484 18.50 -11.82 12.41
CA HIS A 484 17.49 -10.78 12.23
C HIS A 484 17.23 -10.45 10.74
N GLU A 485 18.28 -10.31 9.92
CA GLU A 485 18.11 -9.95 8.50
C GLU A 485 17.36 -11.00 7.70
N LYS A 486 17.62 -12.28 7.97
CA LYS A 486 16.88 -13.38 7.33
C LYS A 486 15.42 -13.41 7.77
N ALA A 487 15.15 -13.29 9.06
CA ALA A 487 13.80 -13.26 9.59
C ALA A 487 12.97 -12.12 8.98
N VAL A 488 13.53 -10.91 8.90
CA VAL A 488 12.85 -9.78 8.24
C VAL A 488 12.66 -10.02 6.74
N GLN A 489 13.57 -10.72 6.06
CA GLN A 489 13.39 -11.05 4.64
C GLN A 489 12.22 -12.03 4.43
N GLN A 490 12.09 -13.06 5.27
CA GLN A 490 10.98 -14.01 5.18
C GLN A 490 9.65 -13.37 5.58
N PHE A 491 9.64 -12.55 6.61
CA PHE A 491 8.46 -11.76 6.96
C PHE A 491 7.95 -10.91 5.79
N ARG A 492 8.84 -10.23 5.05
CA ARG A 492 8.44 -9.49 3.84
C ARG A 492 7.88 -10.37 2.73
N LYS A 493 8.43 -11.59 2.59
CA LYS A 493 7.91 -12.55 1.62
C LYS A 493 6.49 -12.96 1.98
N TYR A 494 6.23 -13.23 3.27
CA TYR A 494 4.88 -13.49 3.77
C TYR A 494 3.92 -12.35 3.45
N MET A 495 4.30 -11.10 3.78
CA MET A 495 3.46 -9.93 3.51
C MET A 495 3.10 -9.73 2.03
N LEU A 496 4.00 -10.13 1.14
CA LEU A 496 3.70 -10.11 -0.29
C LEU A 496 2.63 -11.15 -0.65
N GLU A 497 2.77 -12.38 -0.15
CA GLU A 497 1.82 -13.45 -0.44
C GLU A 497 0.46 -13.19 0.24
N GLU A 498 0.45 -12.58 1.41
CA GLU A 498 -0.78 -12.12 2.07
C GLU A 498 -1.52 -11.07 1.22
N LYS A 499 -0.83 -10.06 0.74
CA LYS A 499 -1.42 -9.05 -0.15
C LYS A 499 -1.96 -9.67 -1.45
N ASN A 500 -1.27 -10.67 -1.98
CA ASN A 500 -1.74 -11.43 -3.13
C ASN A 500 -3.04 -12.18 -2.81
N LEU A 501 -3.12 -12.79 -1.61
CA LEU A 501 -4.31 -13.49 -1.12
C LEU A 501 -5.49 -12.52 -0.95
N GLU A 502 -5.30 -11.40 -0.25
CA GLU A 502 -6.32 -10.36 -0.06
C GLU A 502 -6.86 -9.87 -1.42
N SER A 503 -5.95 -9.61 -2.37
CA SER A 503 -6.31 -9.17 -3.71
C SER A 503 -7.09 -10.25 -4.49
N ALA A 504 -6.74 -11.52 -4.30
CA ALA A 504 -7.43 -12.65 -4.92
C ALA A 504 -8.83 -12.86 -4.33
N ILE A 505 -8.98 -12.79 -2.99
CA ILE A 505 -10.27 -12.86 -2.29
C ILE A 505 -11.18 -11.72 -2.76
N LYS A 506 -10.69 -10.50 -2.78
CA LYS A 506 -11.43 -9.34 -3.26
C LYS A 506 -11.90 -9.54 -4.70
N LYS A 507 -11.04 -10.07 -5.55
CA LYS A 507 -11.37 -10.31 -6.96
C LYS A 507 -12.46 -11.38 -7.12
N VAL A 508 -12.46 -12.44 -6.31
CA VAL A 508 -13.54 -13.44 -6.29
C VAL A 508 -14.86 -12.77 -5.89
N ASN A 509 -14.84 -12.00 -4.80
CA ASN A 509 -16.00 -11.26 -4.33
C ASN A 509 -16.58 -10.29 -5.39
N ASP A 510 -15.70 -9.59 -6.12
CA ASP A 510 -16.10 -8.61 -7.14
C ASP A 510 -16.56 -9.27 -8.46
N THR A 511 -16.17 -10.53 -8.72
CA THR A 511 -16.40 -11.20 -10.01
C THR A 511 -17.58 -12.15 -9.99
N PHE A 512 -17.81 -12.85 -8.89
CA PHE A 512 -18.83 -13.89 -8.78
C PHE A 512 -19.97 -13.45 -7.88
N LYS A 513 -21.18 -13.97 -8.14
CA LYS A 513 -22.37 -13.78 -7.30
C LYS A 513 -22.55 -14.97 -6.37
N ASP A 514 -23.21 -14.74 -5.24
CA ASP A 514 -23.55 -15.77 -4.24
C ASP A 514 -22.32 -16.53 -3.70
N VAL A 515 -21.25 -15.78 -3.43
CA VAL A 515 -19.95 -16.33 -2.93
C VAL A 515 -19.64 -15.89 -1.50
N GLU A 516 -20.59 -15.29 -0.79
CA GLU A 516 -20.37 -14.67 0.52
C GLU A 516 -19.77 -15.67 1.53
N ASP A 517 -20.32 -16.88 1.61
CA ASP A 517 -19.84 -17.92 2.52
C ASP A 517 -18.44 -18.42 2.14
N ASP A 518 -18.17 -18.58 0.84
CA ASP A 518 -16.85 -18.99 0.37
C ASP A 518 -15.80 -17.90 0.66
N VAL A 519 -16.15 -16.64 0.39
CA VAL A 519 -15.29 -15.49 0.68
C VAL A 519 -15.03 -15.36 2.18
N LEU A 520 -16.04 -15.60 3.02
CA LEU A 520 -15.90 -15.60 4.47
C LEU A 520 -14.87 -16.65 4.91
N PHE A 521 -15.00 -17.89 4.42
CA PHE A 521 -14.05 -18.96 4.73
C PHE A 521 -12.59 -18.59 4.36
N TYR A 522 -12.37 -18.01 3.16
CA TYR A 522 -11.04 -17.59 2.76
C TYR A 522 -10.50 -16.42 3.59
N LYS A 523 -11.37 -15.51 4.04
CA LYS A 523 -11.00 -14.44 5.00
C LYS A 523 -10.63 -15.00 6.37
N ASP A 524 -11.32 -16.05 6.80
CA ASP A 524 -11.02 -16.74 8.05
C ASP A 524 -9.62 -17.37 7.99
N MET A 525 -9.31 -18.09 6.92
CA MET A 525 -7.98 -18.62 6.68
C MET A 525 -6.89 -17.53 6.61
N GLU A 526 -7.20 -16.40 5.98
CA GLU A 526 -6.32 -15.23 5.96
C GLU A 526 -6.04 -14.72 7.37
N ALA A 527 -7.08 -14.55 8.19
CA ALA A 527 -6.95 -14.03 9.56
C ALA A 527 -6.15 -14.95 10.47
N VAL A 528 -6.36 -16.27 10.39
CA VAL A 528 -5.58 -17.26 11.17
C VAL A 528 -4.10 -17.25 10.75
N ASN A 529 -3.81 -17.16 9.44
CA ASN A 529 -2.44 -17.02 8.97
C ASN A 529 -1.78 -15.71 9.43
N LYS A 530 -2.54 -14.60 9.48
CA LYS A 530 -2.08 -13.31 10.02
C LYS A 530 -1.74 -13.41 11.51
N LYS A 531 -2.57 -14.11 12.29
CA LYS A 531 -2.32 -14.33 13.71
C LYS A 531 -1.03 -15.12 13.92
N LEU A 532 -0.86 -16.25 13.25
CA LEU A 532 0.38 -17.03 13.31
C LEU A 532 1.60 -16.16 12.97
N THR A 533 1.52 -15.31 11.95
CA THR A 533 2.62 -14.40 11.61
C THR A 533 2.90 -13.39 12.72
N ALA A 534 1.87 -12.88 13.38
CA ALA A 534 2.02 -11.94 14.49
C ALA A 534 2.74 -12.61 15.68
N ASP A 535 2.37 -13.84 16.01
CA ASP A 535 2.98 -14.61 17.11
C ASP A 535 4.43 -15.01 16.80
N ILE A 536 4.72 -15.43 15.56
CA ILE A 536 6.11 -15.65 15.10
C ILE A 536 6.91 -14.33 15.18
N SER A 537 6.31 -13.18 14.87
CA SER A 537 6.98 -11.89 14.96
C SER A 537 7.24 -11.46 16.40
N ALA A 538 6.35 -11.81 17.32
CA ALA A 538 6.54 -11.59 18.75
C ALA A 538 7.70 -12.46 19.27
N LEU A 539 7.73 -13.74 18.88
CA LEU A 539 8.85 -14.63 19.19
C LEU A 539 10.18 -14.12 18.60
N ALA A 540 10.17 -13.67 17.33
CA ALA A 540 11.35 -13.10 16.67
C ALA A 540 11.97 -11.95 17.47
N THR A 541 11.11 -11.17 18.08
CA THR A 541 11.49 -10.05 18.94
C THR A 541 12.15 -10.50 20.24
N LEU A 542 11.63 -11.56 20.84
CA LEU A 542 12.21 -12.15 22.03
C LEU A 542 13.60 -12.73 21.69
N MET A 543 13.72 -13.43 20.56
CA MET A 543 15.00 -13.99 20.09
C MET A 543 16.08 -12.92 19.80
N GLU A 544 15.68 -11.69 19.46
CA GLU A 544 16.60 -10.57 19.22
C GLU A 544 17.24 -10.05 20.52
N SER A 545 16.70 -10.37 21.71
CA SER A 545 17.27 -9.94 23.00
C SER A 545 18.68 -10.47 23.25
N GLY A 546 19.12 -11.49 22.52
CA GLY A 546 20.47 -12.06 22.58
C GLY A 546 20.71 -12.95 23.79
N GLU A 547 19.65 -13.37 24.50
CA GLU A 547 19.74 -14.34 25.57
C GLU A 547 20.05 -15.74 25.03
N SER A 548 20.60 -16.60 25.87
CA SER A 548 20.83 -18.02 25.55
C SER A 548 19.49 -18.76 25.65
N TRP A 549 19.03 -19.33 24.55
CA TRP A 549 17.76 -20.06 24.45
C TRP A 549 17.98 -21.57 24.53
N PRO A 550 17.03 -22.33 25.11
CA PRO A 550 17.08 -23.79 25.12
C PRO A 550 17.00 -24.33 23.68
N ASP A 551 17.39 -25.58 23.50
CA ASP A 551 17.23 -26.26 22.21
C ASP A 551 15.76 -26.50 21.89
N LEU A 552 15.30 -25.84 20.84
CA LEU A 552 13.93 -25.94 20.32
C LEU A 552 13.84 -26.73 19.00
N SER A 553 14.89 -27.45 18.62
CA SER A 553 15.01 -28.14 17.32
C SER A 553 13.86 -29.11 17.09
N THR A 554 13.55 -29.96 18.06
CA THR A 554 12.47 -30.97 17.96
C THR A 554 11.09 -30.30 17.82
N PHE A 555 10.83 -29.25 18.57
CA PHE A 555 9.59 -28.48 18.49
C PHE A 555 9.47 -27.80 17.13
N LYS A 556 10.53 -27.15 16.68
CA LYS A 556 10.62 -26.53 15.36
C LYS A 556 10.30 -27.52 14.25
N GLU A 557 10.95 -28.69 14.23
CA GLU A 557 10.73 -29.72 13.21
C GLU A 557 9.27 -30.17 13.14
N GLN A 558 8.63 -30.41 14.30
CA GLN A 558 7.22 -30.80 14.35
C GLN A 558 6.30 -29.74 13.72
N LEU A 559 6.46 -28.48 14.09
CA LEU A 559 5.66 -27.39 13.51
C LEU A 559 5.92 -27.22 12.00
N MET A 560 7.17 -27.34 11.59
CA MET A 560 7.57 -27.24 10.18
C MET A 560 6.94 -28.34 9.34
N ASP A 561 6.86 -29.57 9.85
CA ASP A 561 6.24 -30.71 9.17
C ASP A 561 4.72 -30.54 9.07
N VAL A 562 4.06 -30.11 10.16
CA VAL A 562 2.62 -29.85 10.16
C VAL A 562 2.26 -28.76 9.14
N LEU A 563 2.96 -27.63 9.16
CA LEU A 563 2.73 -26.55 8.19
C LEU A 563 3.00 -26.98 6.74
N ALA A 564 4.02 -27.83 6.51
CA ALA A 564 4.31 -28.36 5.19
C ALA A 564 3.18 -29.30 4.69
N HIS A 565 2.68 -30.18 5.57
CA HIS A 565 1.56 -31.06 5.27
C HIS A 565 0.28 -30.29 4.95
N MET A 566 -0.06 -29.25 5.74
CA MET A 566 -1.22 -28.42 5.49
C MET A 566 -1.12 -27.67 4.15
N ALA A 567 0.03 -27.05 3.87
CA ALA A 567 0.24 -26.38 2.60
C ALA A 567 0.11 -27.35 1.39
N LEU A 568 0.62 -28.58 1.53
CA LEU A 568 0.50 -29.61 0.49
C LEU A 568 -0.96 -30.08 0.34
N SER A 569 -1.65 -30.31 1.47
CA SER A 569 -3.04 -30.71 1.52
C SER A 569 -3.96 -29.73 0.77
N VAL A 570 -3.80 -28.44 1.02
CA VAL A 570 -4.55 -27.38 0.33
C VAL A 570 -4.15 -27.27 -1.15
N ASP A 571 -2.83 -27.25 -1.46
CA ASP A 571 -2.32 -27.08 -2.82
C ASP A 571 -2.74 -28.23 -3.74
N LYS A 572 -2.66 -29.47 -3.27
CA LYS A 572 -2.98 -30.67 -4.07
C LYS A 572 -4.42 -31.15 -3.87
N ASN A 573 -5.16 -30.53 -2.96
CA ASN A 573 -6.50 -30.96 -2.55
C ASN A 573 -6.52 -32.45 -2.12
N VAL A 574 -5.56 -32.83 -1.30
CA VAL A 574 -5.42 -34.19 -0.77
C VAL A 574 -5.68 -34.16 0.74
N VAL A 575 -6.61 -34.99 1.21
CA VAL A 575 -6.85 -35.14 2.64
C VAL A 575 -5.67 -35.87 3.26
N LEU A 576 -4.92 -35.20 4.11
CA LEU A 576 -3.84 -35.77 4.89
C LEU A 576 -4.30 -35.99 6.33
N PRO A 577 -3.86 -37.05 7.02
CA PRO A 577 -4.26 -37.30 8.40
C PRO A 577 -3.74 -36.17 9.30
N PRO A 578 -4.54 -35.71 10.29
CA PRO A 578 -4.11 -34.69 11.22
C PRO A 578 -2.89 -35.16 12.02
N THR A 579 -1.92 -34.27 12.11
CA THR A 579 -0.71 -34.56 12.91
C THR A 579 -0.86 -33.89 14.26
N LYS A 580 -0.85 -34.71 15.35
CA LYS A 580 -0.88 -34.18 16.72
C LYS A 580 0.47 -33.55 17.06
N ILE A 581 0.46 -32.28 17.39
CA ILE A 581 1.63 -31.60 17.91
C ILE A 581 1.80 -32.06 19.38
N LYS A 582 2.93 -32.66 19.65
CA LYS A 582 3.23 -33.04 21.05
C LYS A 582 3.70 -31.77 21.77
N THR A 583 2.83 -31.19 22.57
CA THR A 583 3.11 -30.05 23.46
C THR A 583 4.07 -30.38 24.62
N SER A 584 4.80 -31.48 24.55
CA SER A 584 5.86 -31.76 25.52
C SER A 584 7.05 -30.81 25.26
N HIS A 585 6.85 -29.52 25.54
CA HIS A 585 7.98 -28.80 26.10
C HIS A 585 8.28 -29.54 27.40
N SER A 586 9.26 -30.44 27.37
CA SER A 586 9.81 -30.93 28.62
C SER A 586 9.99 -29.65 29.44
N LYS A 587 9.42 -29.58 30.63
CA LYS A 587 9.68 -28.54 31.64
C LYS A 587 11.17 -28.61 31.94
N GLY A 588 11.99 -28.27 30.91
CA GLY A 588 13.43 -28.24 30.91
C GLY A 588 13.88 -26.94 31.56
N GLU A 589 14.82 -27.02 32.44
CA GLU A 589 15.56 -25.90 33.00
C GLU A 589 15.97 -24.94 31.85
N GLY A 590 15.42 -23.70 31.83
CA GLY A 590 15.82 -22.65 30.90
C GLY A 590 14.72 -21.98 30.07
N LEU A 591 13.45 -22.46 30.13
CA LEU A 591 12.35 -21.75 29.50
C LEU A 591 11.94 -20.52 30.34
N THR A 592 11.97 -19.35 29.74
CA THR A 592 11.36 -18.16 30.36
C THR A 592 9.84 -18.22 30.18
N PRO A 593 9.04 -17.68 31.14
CA PRO A 593 7.58 -17.67 30.99
C PRO A 593 7.10 -17.01 29.68
N ASP A 594 7.81 -15.99 29.21
CA ASP A 594 7.49 -15.30 27.96
C ASP A 594 7.73 -16.22 26.74
N LEU A 595 8.82 -17.00 26.75
CA LEU A 595 9.12 -17.95 25.67
C LEU A 595 8.07 -19.06 25.61
N GLU A 596 7.75 -19.69 26.76
CA GLU A 596 6.73 -20.72 26.86
C GLU A 596 5.38 -20.23 26.31
N MET A 597 4.97 -19.05 26.70
CA MET A 597 3.74 -18.42 26.23
C MET A 597 3.72 -18.25 24.69
N TYR A 598 4.79 -17.77 24.06
CA TYR A 598 4.82 -17.61 22.61
C TYR A 598 4.84 -18.95 21.86
N LEU A 599 5.50 -19.96 22.39
CA LEU A 599 5.51 -21.30 21.81
C LEU A 599 4.13 -21.94 21.86
N ASP A 600 3.39 -21.77 22.97
CA ASP A 600 2.02 -22.25 23.14
C ASP A 600 1.07 -21.53 22.16
N TRP A 601 1.20 -20.23 21.98
CA TRP A 601 0.38 -19.50 21.01
C TRP A 601 0.62 -19.96 19.59
N ILE A 602 1.88 -20.09 19.17
CA ILE A 602 2.23 -20.60 17.84
C ILE A 602 1.68 -22.02 17.63
N THR A 603 1.73 -22.87 18.67
CA THR A 603 1.17 -24.21 18.61
C THR A 603 -0.34 -24.17 18.40
N SER A 604 -1.05 -23.38 19.18
CA SER A 604 -2.50 -23.18 19.05
C SER A 604 -2.89 -22.66 17.66
N ASP A 605 -2.11 -21.73 17.10
CA ASP A 605 -2.37 -21.20 15.78
C ASP A 605 -2.20 -22.25 14.67
N VAL A 606 -1.17 -23.09 14.81
CA VAL A 606 -0.93 -24.18 13.85
C VAL A 606 -2.03 -25.23 13.93
N GLU A 607 -2.53 -25.55 15.13
CA GLU A 607 -3.69 -26.43 15.31
C GLU A 607 -4.96 -25.82 14.70
N LEU A 608 -5.20 -24.54 14.90
CA LEU A 608 -6.34 -23.84 14.31
C LEU A 608 -6.28 -23.82 12.77
N ILE A 609 -5.11 -23.59 12.17
CA ILE A 609 -4.94 -23.72 10.70
C ILE A 609 -5.26 -25.14 10.25
N GLN A 610 -4.86 -26.16 11.01
CA GLN A 610 -5.15 -27.56 10.68
C GLN A 610 -6.67 -27.82 10.70
N GLU A 611 -7.38 -27.34 11.70
CA GLU A 611 -8.85 -27.45 11.78
C GLU A 611 -9.55 -26.78 10.60
N GLU A 612 -9.12 -25.56 10.22
CA GLU A 612 -9.68 -24.85 9.06
C GLU A 612 -9.36 -25.58 7.74
N VAL A 613 -8.17 -26.15 7.59
CA VAL A 613 -7.83 -26.97 6.41
C VAL A 613 -8.72 -28.20 6.31
N GLU A 614 -9.00 -28.90 7.43
CA GLU A 614 -9.94 -30.03 7.48
C GLU A 614 -11.38 -29.60 7.17
N LEU A 615 -11.83 -28.46 7.71
CA LEU A 615 -13.14 -27.90 7.41
C LEU A 615 -13.28 -27.61 5.90
N GLY A 616 -12.27 -27.05 5.28
CA GLY A 616 -12.25 -26.79 3.85
C GLY A 616 -12.30 -28.05 2.98
N HIS A 617 -11.75 -29.19 3.46
CA HIS A 617 -11.93 -30.50 2.80
C HIS A 617 -13.36 -31.04 2.97
N ARG A 618 -13.94 -30.95 4.18
CA ARG A 618 -15.32 -31.39 4.46
C ARG A 618 -16.33 -30.62 3.65
N THR A 619 -16.15 -29.32 3.48
CA THR A 619 -17.04 -28.43 2.68
C THR A 619 -16.75 -28.48 1.18
N GLY A 620 -15.64 -29.08 0.78
CA GLY A 620 -15.19 -29.16 -0.62
C GLY A 620 -14.72 -27.82 -1.22
N ILE A 621 -14.47 -26.81 -0.38
CA ILE A 621 -14.12 -25.46 -0.84
C ILE A 621 -12.76 -25.42 -1.56
N TRP A 622 -11.81 -26.32 -1.21
CA TRP A 622 -10.51 -26.43 -1.87
C TRP A 622 -10.58 -26.87 -3.34
N LYS A 623 -11.74 -27.29 -3.84
CA LYS A 623 -11.98 -27.58 -5.25
C LYS A 623 -12.47 -26.37 -6.05
N ARG A 624 -12.97 -25.35 -5.32
CA ARG A 624 -13.49 -24.12 -5.92
C ARG A 624 -12.35 -23.14 -6.13
N TYR A 625 -12.52 -22.22 -7.08
CA TYR A 625 -11.58 -21.12 -7.38
C TYR A 625 -10.14 -21.58 -7.68
N ARG A 626 -10.00 -22.79 -8.30
CA ARG A 626 -8.75 -23.25 -8.87
C ARG A 626 -8.66 -22.88 -10.35
N ASP A 627 -7.52 -22.29 -10.75
CA ASP A 627 -7.17 -22.01 -12.16
C ASP A 627 -8.27 -21.28 -12.95
N LEU A 628 -9.02 -20.41 -12.30
CA LEU A 628 -9.98 -19.53 -12.94
C LEU A 628 -9.24 -18.45 -13.73
N SER A 629 -9.23 -18.59 -15.07
CA SER A 629 -8.55 -17.69 -16.02
C SER A 629 -9.46 -16.58 -16.54
#